data_bb7c7658e6c40a9f5adac392a2eb3038
#
_entry.id   bb7c7658e6c40a9f5adac392a2eb3038
#
_cell.length_a   1.000
_cell.length_b   1.000
_cell.length_c   1.000
_cell.angle_alpha   90.00
_cell.angle_beta   90.00
_cell.angle_gamma   90.00
#
_symmetry.space_group_name_H-M   'P 1'
#
loop_
_entity.id
_entity.type
_entity.pdbx_description
1 polymer ?
#
loop_
_entity_poly.entity_id
_entity_poly.type
_entity_poly.pdbx_seq_one_letter_code
_entity_poly.pdbx_strand_id
1 'polypeptide(L)'
;MKAAVVGIAGPALLPEEAALFRAFPPAGVILFGRNIAEPAQLARLMADLRAVLPAHAVFMVDQEGGRVARLRPPYWRAHPRARTLGHLFDSNPRAGLRIAWLTGALIGADCAEAGFTVTAAPVLDLSVPDAHDVIGDRALAEDPVVIARLARAVAAGIGAAGIQPVGKHAPGHGRARVDSHLSLPRVETNDLAADIRPFALNSDLPWMMTAHIVFPALDPILPVTLSPRAIGGTIRGHIGFKGVLVTDDLAMKALDGRPADLAQQAIAAGCDIALYCSGELAPTEAVLRQVPVVSPAGAERLATARAGAARRRLSMNPALLAAEREWLGA
;
A
#
# COMPACT_ATOMS: atom_id res chain seq x y z
N MET A 1 -0.30 -19.46 8.06
CA MET A 1 -0.28 -18.77 6.76
C MET A 1 1.13 -18.31 6.44
N LYS A 2 1.51 -18.32 5.17
CA LYS A 2 2.81 -17.85 4.67
C LYS A 2 2.91 -16.35 4.76
N ALA A 3 4.09 -15.81 5.04
CA ALA A 3 4.32 -14.37 5.20
C ALA A 3 4.37 -13.64 3.83
N ALA A 4 3.37 -13.87 2.98
CA ALA A 4 3.27 -13.26 1.66
C ALA A 4 1.84 -12.85 1.32
N VAL A 5 1.69 -11.72 0.62
CA VAL A 5 0.51 -11.32 -0.13
C VAL A 5 0.86 -11.46 -1.60
N VAL A 6 0.03 -12.17 -2.36
CA VAL A 6 0.34 -12.54 -3.75
C VAL A 6 -0.74 -12.08 -4.73
N GLY A 7 -0.32 -11.76 -5.96
CA GLY A 7 -1.23 -11.53 -7.07
C GLY A 7 -1.77 -12.83 -7.65
N ILE A 8 -2.85 -12.73 -8.45
CA ILE A 8 -3.44 -13.81 -9.23
C ILE A 8 -3.47 -13.47 -10.71
N ALA A 9 -3.58 -14.51 -11.55
CA ALA A 9 -3.41 -14.40 -13.00
C ALA A 9 -4.48 -13.54 -13.67
N GLY A 10 -5.76 -13.77 -13.38
CA GLY A 10 -6.85 -13.20 -14.15
C GLY A 10 -8.12 -12.86 -13.35
N PRO A 11 -9.25 -12.65 -14.05
CA PRO A 11 -10.51 -12.24 -13.43
C PRO A 11 -11.28 -13.40 -12.76
N ALA A 12 -10.75 -14.61 -12.80
CA ALA A 12 -11.28 -15.77 -12.10
C ALA A 12 -10.13 -16.54 -11.43
N LEU A 13 -10.40 -17.15 -10.27
CA LEU A 13 -9.45 -18.01 -9.59
C LEU A 13 -9.28 -19.32 -10.37
N LEU A 14 -8.05 -19.60 -10.78
CA LEU A 14 -7.74 -20.85 -11.49
C LEU A 14 -7.71 -22.03 -10.51
N PRO A 15 -8.08 -23.26 -10.98
CA PRO A 15 -8.02 -24.48 -10.14
C PRO A 15 -6.63 -24.71 -9.53
N GLU A 16 -5.57 -24.43 -10.28
CA GLU A 16 -4.18 -24.59 -9.88
C GLU A 16 -3.79 -23.56 -8.80
N GLU A 17 -4.26 -22.30 -8.92
CA GLU A 17 -4.08 -21.28 -7.89
C GLU A 17 -4.83 -21.66 -6.61
N ALA A 18 -6.05 -22.16 -6.73
CA ALA A 18 -6.85 -22.63 -5.60
C ALA A 18 -6.17 -23.80 -4.88
N ALA A 19 -5.60 -24.74 -5.61
CA ALA A 19 -4.85 -25.88 -5.06
C ALA A 19 -3.57 -25.39 -4.35
N LEU A 20 -2.84 -24.45 -4.96
CA LEU A 20 -1.65 -23.85 -4.38
C LEU A 20 -1.96 -23.12 -3.06
N PHE A 21 -3.02 -22.32 -3.02
CA PHE A 21 -3.39 -21.54 -1.82
C PHE A 21 -3.89 -22.45 -0.68
N ARG A 22 -4.51 -23.59 -0.97
CA ARG A 22 -4.83 -24.59 0.06
C ARG A 22 -3.58 -25.26 0.62
N ALA A 23 -2.60 -25.58 -0.25
CA ALA A 23 -1.36 -26.25 0.16
C ALA A 23 -0.39 -25.30 0.89
N PHE A 24 -0.30 -24.06 0.45
CA PHE A 24 0.58 -23.02 1.01
C PHE A 24 -0.20 -21.70 1.23
N PRO A 25 -1.07 -21.63 2.25
CA PRO A 25 -1.97 -20.50 2.44
C PRO A 25 -1.21 -19.17 2.60
N PRO A 26 -1.32 -18.21 1.67
CA PRO A 26 -0.72 -16.88 1.83
C PRO A 26 -1.40 -16.09 2.95
N ALA A 27 -0.74 -15.02 3.42
CA ALA A 27 -1.35 -14.04 4.33
C ALA A 27 -2.48 -13.25 3.66
N GLY A 28 -2.50 -13.20 2.33
CA GLY A 28 -3.54 -12.56 1.55
C GLY A 28 -3.26 -12.52 0.06
N VAL A 29 -4.12 -11.80 -0.64
CA VAL A 29 -4.01 -11.55 -2.07
C VAL A 29 -4.10 -10.05 -2.36
N ILE A 30 -3.47 -9.63 -3.47
CA ILE A 30 -3.60 -8.29 -4.04
C ILE A 30 -4.19 -8.40 -5.44
N LEU A 31 -5.19 -7.54 -5.74
CA LEU A 31 -5.84 -7.53 -7.04
C LEU A 31 -5.51 -6.25 -7.82
N PHE A 32 -5.37 -6.42 -9.14
CA PHE A 32 -5.05 -5.38 -10.11
C PHE A 32 -6.15 -5.23 -11.17
N GLY A 33 -5.99 -4.30 -12.09
CA GLY A 33 -6.94 -4.11 -13.18
C GLY A 33 -7.19 -5.37 -14.01
N ARG A 34 -6.20 -6.27 -14.13
CA ARG A 34 -6.37 -7.57 -14.83
C ARG A 34 -7.35 -8.52 -14.15
N ASN A 35 -7.63 -8.29 -12.87
CA ASN A 35 -8.52 -9.13 -12.05
C ASN A 35 -9.92 -8.54 -11.92
N ILE A 36 -10.16 -7.30 -12.38
CA ILE A 36 -11.36 -6.51 -12.10
C ILE A 36 -11.99 -6.06 -13.41
N ALA A 37 -13.13 -6.63 -13.76
CA ALA A 37 -13.90 -6.24 -14.96
C ALA A 37 -15.17 -5.46 -14.59
N GLU A 38 -16.00 -6.03 -13.70
CA GLU A 38 -17.28 -5.47 -13.26
C GLU A 38 -17.59 -5.92 -11.83
N PRO A 39 -18.53 -5.27 -11.10
CA PRO A 39 -18.85 -5.61 -9.70
C PRO A 39 -19.28 -7.07 -9.51
N ALA A 40 -20.11 -7.59 -10.38
CA ALA A 40 -20.62 -8.97 -10.26
C ALA A 40 -19.51 -10.02 -10.48
N GLN A 41 -18.58 -9.77 -11.43
CA GLN A 41 -17.42 -10.64 -11.64
C GLN A 41 -16.49 -10.57 -10.41
N LEU A 42 -16.18 -9.38 -9.91
CA LEU A 42 -15.31 -9.20 -8.75
C LEU A 42 -15.90 -9.87 -7.50
N ALA A 43 -17.20 -9.75 -7.27
CA ALA A 43 -17.87 -10.41 -6.15
C ALA A 43 -17.73 -11.94 -6.19
N ARG A 44 -17.84 -12.56 -7.39
CA ARG A 44 -17.59 -14.00 -7.57
C ARG A 44 -16.14 -14.36 -7.26
N LEU A 45 -15.19 -13.62 -7.83
CA LEU A 45 -13.76 -13.83 -7.56
C LEU A 45 -13.43 -13.73 -6.06
N MET A 46 -13.97 -12.72 -5.39
CA MET A 46 -13.79 -12.54 -3.94
C MET A 46 -14.40 -13.68 -3.12
N ALA A 47 -15.53 -14.24 -3.55
CA ALA A 47 -16.13 -15.40 -2.90
C ALA A 47 -15.25 -16.66 -3.07
N ASP A 48 -14.76 -16.91 -4.28
CA ASP A 48 -13.89 -18.05 -4.59
C ASP A 48 -12.57 -17.97 -3.80
N LEU A 49 -11.97 -16.79 -3.73
CA LEU A 49 -10.76 -16.55 -2.93
C LEU A 49 -11.02 -16.78 -1.43
N ARG A 50 -12.13 -16.30 -0.88
CA ARG A 50 -12.49 -16.54 0.53
C ARG A 50 -12.72 -18.02 0.85
N ALA A 51 -13.17 -18.80 -0.12
CA ALA A 51 -13.38 -20.24 0.06
C ALA A 51 -12.08 -21.04 0.19
N VAL A 52 -10.95 -20.50 -0.26
CA VAL A 52 -9.65 -21.19 -0.26
C VAL A 52 -8.61 -20.56 0.65
N LEU A 53 -8.77 -19.29 1.02
CA LEU A 53 -7.85 -18.55 1.87
C LEU A 53 -8.22 -18.65 3.36
N PRO A 54 -7.27 -18.42 4.28
CA PRO A 54 -7.57 -18.35 5.71
C PRO A 54 -8.64 -17.28 6.01
N ALA A 55 -9.48 -17.49 7.02
CA ALA A 55 -10.58 -16.60 7.39
C ALA A 55 -10.16 -15.13 7.64
N HIS A 56 -8.90 -14.89 7.95
CA HIS A 56 -8.34 -13.58 8.23
C HIS A 56 -7.35 -13.10 7.16
N ALA A 57 -7.39 -13.72 5.98
CA ALA A 57 -6.55 -13.31 4.86
C ALA A 57 -6.81 -11.84 4.46
N VAL A 58 -5.74 -11.19 4.04
CA VAL A 58 -5.77 -9.81 3.54
C VAL A 58 -6.26 -9.81 2.08
N PHE A 59 -7.18 -8.90 1.77
CA PHE A 59 -7.60 -8.59 0.40
C PHE A 59 -7.16 -7.16 0.11
N MET A 60 -6.08 -7.00 -0.66
CA MET A 60 -5.40 -5.73 -0.91
C MET A 60 -5.68 -5.22 -2.32
N VAL A 61 -5.65 -3.89 -2.47
CA VAL A 61 -5.77 -3.19 -3.76
C VAL A 61 -4.99 -1.88 -3.72
N ASP A 62 -4.44 -1.46 -4.88
CA ASP A 62 -3.96 -0.09 -5.09
C ASP A 62 -5.12 0.81 -5.50
N GLN A 63 -5.64 1.58 -4.57
CA GLN A 63 -6.69 2.55 -4.82
C GLN A 63 -6.29 3.89 -4.22
N GLU A 64 -5.37 4.60 -4.92
CA GLU A 64 -4.85 5.91 -4.48
C GLU A 64 -5.76 7.06 -4.94
N GLY A 65 -6.37 6.89 -6.10
CA GLY A 65 -7.00 7.91 -6.91
C GLY A 65 -6.13 8.30 -8.12
N GLY A 66 -6.64 9.19 -8.97
CA GLY A 66 -5.97 9.59 -10.19
C GLY A 66 -5.58 8.40 -11.08
N ARG A 67 -4.32 8.36 -11.52
CA ARG A 67 -3.81 7.30 -12.41
C ARG A 67 -3.63 5.94 -11.73
N VAL A 68 -3.48 5.91 -10.39
CA VAL A 68 -3.32 4.67 -9.62
C VAL A 68 -4.64 4.33 -8.93
N ALA A 69 -5.51 3.70 -9.70
CA ALA A 69 -6.79 3.17 -9.26
C ALA A 69 -7.08 1.87 -10.01
N ARG A 70 -7.71 0.89 -9.35
CA ARG A 70 -8.14 -0.37 -9.96
C ARG A 70 -9.65 -0.43 -10.06
N LEU A 71 -10.35 0.12 -9.08
CA LEU A 71 -11.78 0.38 -9.12
C LEU A 71 -12.02 1.70 -9.87
N ARG A 72 -12.62 1.63 -11.07
CA ARG A 72 -12.70 2.76 -12.01
C ARG A 72 -14.12 2.91 -12.59
N PRO A 73 -14.50 4.10 -13.09
CA PRO A 73 -15.69 4.26 -13.90
C PRO A 73 -15.74 3.25 -15.07
N PRO A 74 -16.94 2.83 -15.51
CA PRO A 74 -18.25 3.36 -15.08
C PRO A 74 -18.80 2.77 -13.78
N TYR A 75 -18.20 1.73 -13.23
CA TYR A 75 -18.76 0.99 -12.10
C TYR A 75 -18.43 1.59 -10.74
N TRP A 76 -17.29 2.24 -10.61
CA TRP A 76 -16.82 2.87 -9.37
C TRP A 76 -16.53 4.35 -9.59
N ARG A 77 -16.39 5.09 -8.50
CA ARG A 77 -16.14 6.54 -8.53
C ARG A 77 -14.77 6.86 -9.12
N ALA A 78 -14.70 7.96 -9.86
CA ALA A 78 -13.42 8.62 -10.09
C ALA A 78 -12.99 9.34 -8.79
N HIS A 79 -11.76 9.09 -8.37
CA HIS A 79 -11.15 9.82 -7.25
C HIS A 79 -10.08 10.76 -7.77
N PRO A 80 -9.93 11.97 -7.17
CA PRO A 80 -8.90 12.90 -7.58
C PRO A 80 -7.49 12.34 -7.37
N ARG A 81 -6.54 12.83 -8.14
CA ARG A 81 -5.12 12.59 -7.87
C ARG A 81 -4.70 13.28 -6.57
N ALA A 82 -3.70 12.75 -5.87
CA ALA A 82 -3.27 13.28 -4.58
C ALA A 82 -2.81 14.74 -4.65
N ARG A 83 -2.12 15.15 -5.72
CA ARG A 83 -1.68 16.53 -5.93
C ARG A 83 -2.83 17.55 -5.93
N THR A 84 -4.02 17.17 -6.39
CA THR A 84 -5.22 18.01 -6.32
C THR A 84 -5.57 18.35 -4.86
N LEU A 85 -5.44 17.39 -3.94
CA LEU A 85 -5.69 17.61 -2.51
C LEU A 85 -4.68 18.60 -1.92
N GLY A 86 -3.41 18.55 -2.37
CA GLY A 86 -2.38 19.51 -2.01
C GLY A 86 -2.75 20.94 -2.44
N HIS A 87 -3.11 21.15 -3.70
CA HIS A 87 -3.50 22.46 -4.21
C HIS A 87 -4.74 23.04 -3.49
N LEU A 88 -5.71 22.19 -3.16
CA LEU A 88 -6.89 22.62 -2.38
C LEU A 88 -6.50 23.01 -0.95
N PHE A 89 -5.54 22.31 -0.36
CA PHE A 89 -5.00 22.65 0.96
C PHE A 89 -4.25 23.99 0.92
N ASP A 90 -3.44 24.23 -0.11
CA ASP A 90 -2.70 25.49 -0.26
C ASP A 90 -3.65 26.69 -0.35
N SER A 91 -4.78 26.52 -1.06
CA SER A 91 -5.80 27.55 -1.21
C SER A 91 -6.62 27.76 0.06
N ASN A 92 -7.02 26.69 0.74
CA ASN A 92 -7.80 26.69 1.97
C ASN A 92 -7.47 25.44 2.80
N PRO A 93 -6.58 25.54 3.80
CA PRO A 93 -6.13 24.39 4.58
C PRO A 93 -7.26 23.61 5.27
N ARG A 94 -8.30 24.29 5.76
CA ARG A 94 -9.44 23.64 6.44
C ARG A 94 -10.28 22.84 5.45
N ALA A 95 -10.63 23.43 4.32
CA ALA A 95 -11.38 22.74 3.27
C ALA A 95 -10.56 21.60 2.67
N GLY A 96 -9.27 21.83 2.38
CA GLY A 96 -8.36 20.81 1.84
C GLY A 96 -8.25 19.56 2.75
N LEU A 97 -8.13 19.73 4.07
CA LEU A 97 -8.15 18.61 5.01
C LEU A 97 -9.50 17.87 5.01
N ARG A 98 -10.62 18.60 4.94
CA ARG A 98 -11.95 17.97 4.88
C ARG A 98 -12.12 17.17 3.58
N ILE A 99 -11.72 17.73 2.44
CA ILE A 99 -11.76 17.06 1.14
C ILE A 99 -10.84 15.83 1.13
N ALA A 100 -9.65 15.91 1.72
CA ALA A 100 -8.75 14.77 1.85
C ALA A 100 -9.38 13.64 2.66
N TRP A 101 -10.04 13.96 3.77
CA TRP A 101 -10.79 12.98 4.56
C TRP A 101 -11.96 12.37 3.77
N LEU A 102 -12.76 13.20 3.08
CA LEU A 102 -13.87 12.75 2.24
C LEU A 102 -13.39 11.83 1.10
N THR A 103 -12.28 12.19 0.47
CA THR A 103 -11.66 11.36 -0.58
C THR A 103 -11.25 10.00 -0.03
N GLY A 104 -10.58 9.97 1.13
CA GLY A 104 -10.25 8.72 1.81
C GLY A 104 -11.47 7.89 2.19
N ALA A 105 -12.53 8.52 2.71
CA ALA A 105 -13.77 7.84 3.09
C ALA A 105 -14.49 7.21 1.88
N LEU A 106 -14.50 7.90 0.74
CA LEU A 106 -15.09 7.39 -0.49
C LEU A 106 -14.24 6.28 -1.13
N ILE A 107 -12.90 6.41 -1.15
CA ILE A 107 -11.99 5.32 -1.54
C ILE A 107 -12.23 4.08 -0.66
N GLY A 108 -12.29 4.29 0.65
CA GLY A 108 -12.55 3.21 1.60
C GLY A 108 -13.92 2.57 1.39
N ALA A 109 -14.98 3.36 1.10
CA ALA A 109 -16.32 2.84 0.83
C ALA A 109 -16.34 1.97 -0.43
N ASP A 110 -15.72 2.42 -1.53
CA ASP A 110 -15.62 1.64 -2.77
C ASP A 110 -14.83 0.34 -2.55
N CYS A 111 -13.73 0.40 -1.80
CA CYS A 111 -12.95 -0.79 -1.42
C CYS A 111 -13.76 -1.76 -0.55
N ALA A 112 -14.51 -1.26 0.44
CA ALA A 112 -15.33 -2.09 1.34
C ALA A 112 -16.47 -2.78 0.58
N GLU A 113 -17.17 -2.05 -0.30
CA GLU A 113 -18.23 -2.58 -1.15
C GLU A 113 -17.68 -3.68 -2.09
N ALA A 114 -16.50 -3.46 -2.67
CA ALA A 114 -15.82 -4.44 -3.52
C ALA A 114 -15.24 -5.63 -2.74
N GLY A 115 -15.25 -5.60 -1.40
CA GLY A 115 -14.81 -6.70 -0.54
C GLY A 115 -13.33 -6.69 -0.15
N PHE A 116 -12.60 -5.60 -0.41
CA PHE A 116 -11.23 -5.43 0.05
C PHE A 116 -11.15 -5.12 1.55
N THR A 117 -10.00 -5.37 2.15
CA THR A 117 -9.72 -5.12 3.57
C THR A 117 -8.55 -4.16 3.79
N VAL A 118 -7.71 -4.00 2.78
CA VAL A 118 -6.52 -3.12 2.80
C VAL A 118 -6.44 -2.35 1.47
N THR A 119 -6.14 -1.07 1.52
CA THR A 119 -5.76 -0.30 0.33
C THR A 119 -4.37 0.31 0.49
N ALA A 120 -3.53 0.18 -0.55
CA ALA A 120 -2.18 0.72 -0.59
C ALA A 120 -2.19 2.24 -0.86
N ALA A 121 -2.76 2.97 0.06
CA ALA A 121 -2.88 4.43 0.15
C ALA A 121 -2.92 4.85 1.62
N PRO A 122 -2.45 6.08 1.96
CA PRO A 122 -1.95 7.16 1.12
C PRO A 122 -0.47 7.06 0.75
N VAL A 123 -0.06 7.80 -0.30
CA VAL A 123 1.35 8.08 -0.60
C VAL A 123 1.87 9.17 0.32
N LEU A 124 3.02 8.92 0.98
CA LEU A 124 3.69 9.84 1.90
C LEU A 124 4.99 10.41 1.31
N ASP A 125 5.28 10.06 0.06
CA ASP A 125 6.48 10.54 -0.62
C ASP A 125 6.42 12.02 -0.92
N LEU A 126 7.58 12.70 -0.86
CA LEU A 126 7.72 14.09 -1.26
C LEU A 126 7.49 14.26 -2.76
N SER A 127 6.91 15.38 -3.16
CA SER A 127 7.07 15.90 -4.52
C SER A 127 8.37 16.67 -4.57
N VAL A 128 9.31 16.22 -5.39
CA VAL A 128 10.63 16.86 -5.54
C VAL A 128 10.80 17.30 -6.99
N PRO A 129 11.21 18.55 -7.25
CA PRO A 129 11.56 19.00 -8.59
C PRO A 129 12.64 18.08 -9.21
N ASP A 130 12.57 17.87 -10.51
CA ASP A 130 13.51 17.06 -11.29
C ASP A 130 13.59 15.56 -10.90
N ALA A 131 12.70 15.08 -10.02
CA ALA A 131 12.54 13.67 -9.74
C ALA A 131 11.77 12.96 -10.87
N HIS A 132 11.87 11.62 -10.92
CA HIS A 132 11.11 10.83 -11.90
C HIS A 132 9.60 10.92 -11.62
N ASP A 133 8.80 10.96 -12.71
CA ASP A 133 7.34 11.09 -12.63
C ASP A 133 6.61 9.84 -12.07
N VAL A 134 7.35 8.81 -11.65
CA VAL A 134 6.77 7.61 -11.01
C VAL A 134 5.97 7.96 -9.75
N ILE A 135 6.41 8.96 -9.00
CA ILE A 135 5.62 9.57 -7.91
C ILE A 135 4.78 10.71 -8.47
N GLY A 136 5.39 11.77 -9.01
CA GLY A 136 4.71 12.85 -9.71
C GLY A 136 3.44 13.35 -9.00
N ASP A 137 2.30 13.26 -9.67
CA ASP A 137 0.98 13.67 -9.17
C ASP A 137 0.36 12.76 -8.08
N ARG A 138 1.04 11.67 -7.74
CA ARG A 138 0.72 10.83 -6.59
C ARG A 138 1.19 11.45 -5.26
N ALA A 139 2.17 12.35 -5.29
CA ALA A 139 2.59 13.10 -4.10
C ALA A 139 1.53 14.15 -3.72
N LEU A 140 1.24 14.26 -2.43
CA LEU A 140 0.28 15.23 -1.89
C LEU A 140 0.80 16.67 -1.96
N ALA A 141 2.07 16.88 -1.63
CA ALA A 141 2.71 18.19 -1.59
C ALA A 141 4.24 18.10 -1.68
N GLU A 142 4.93 19.23 -1.56
CA GLU A 142 6.38 19.34 -1.40
C GLU A 142 6.78 19.44 0.08
N ASP A 143 5.98 20.15 0.89
CA ASP A 143 6.21 20.30 2.32
C ASP A 143 5.87 19.02 3.08
N PRO A 144 6.83 18.42 3.82
CA PRO A 144 6.64 17.15 4.53
C PRO A 144 5.57 17.22 5.63
N VAL A 145 5.31 18.40 6.21
CA VAL A 145 4.27 18.56 7.23
C VAL A 145 2.89 18.62 6.59
N VAL A 146 2.78 19.27 5.43
CA VAL A 146 1.53 19.29 4.64
C VAL A 146 1.19 17.88 4.18
N ILE A 147 2.18 17.13 3.66
CA ILE A 147 2.00 15.71 3.28
C ILE A 147 1.48 14.91 4.47
N ALA A 148 2.15 15.04 5.64
CA ALA A 148 1.76 14.29 6.83
C ALA A 148 0.30 14.58 7.25
N ARG A 149 -0.12 15.83 7.20
CA ARG A 149 -1.50 16.25 7.56
C ARG A 149 -2.54 15.72 6.59
N LEU A 150 -2.30 15.87 5.29
CA LEU A 150 -3.21 15.40 4.25
C LEU A 150 -3.28 13.86 4.23
N ALA A 151 -2.14 13.19 4.32
CA ALA A 151 -2.08 11.72 4.38
C ALA A 151 -2.83 11.17 5.60
N ARG A 152 -2.69 11.82 6.77
CA ARG A 152 -3.46 11.47 7.96
C ARG A 152 -4.96 11.61 7.74
N ALA A 153 -5.39 12.68 7.07
CA ALA A 153 -6.81 12.90 6.76
C ALA A 153 -7.34 11.80 5.80
N VAL A 154 -6.60 11.50 4.71
CA VAL A 154 -6.94 10.41 3.78
C VAL A 154 -7.01 9.07 4.52
N ALA A 155 -5.98 8.73 5.31
CA ALA A 155 -5.93 7.48 6.06
C ALA A 155 -7.06 7.36 7.09
N ALA A 156 -7.42 8.45 7.75
CA ALA A 156 -8.55 8.48 8.69
C ALA A 156 -9.89 8.24 7.96
N GLY A 157 -10.07 8.83 6.77
CA GLY A 157 -11.24 8.58 5.91
C GLY A 157 -11.32 7.12 5.47
N ILE A 158 -10.23 6.54 4.98
CA ILE A 158 -10.14 5.10 4.62
C ILE A 158 -10.51 4.23 5.83
N GLY A 159 -9.95 4.55 7.01
CA GLY A 159 -10.25 3.85 8.25
C GLY A 159 -11.71 3.95 8.69
N ALA A 160 -12.37 5.08 8.41
CA ALA A 160 -13.79 5.28 8.71
C ALA A 160 -14.71 4.34 7.90
N ALA A 161 -14.27 3.85 6.75
CA ALA A 161 -14.96 2.80 6.00
C ALA A 161 -14.66 1.37 6.51
N GLY A 162 -13.76 1.21 7.50
CA GLY A 162 -13.33 -0.08 8.02
C GLY A 162 -12.21 -0.73 7.18
N ILE A 163 -11.58 0.02 6.29
CA ILE A 163 -10.45 -0.43 5.46
C ILE A 163 -9.13 -0.01 6.12
N GLN A 164 -8.09 -0.84 5.99
CA GLN A 164 -6.77 -0.57 6.52
C GLN A 164 -5.96 0.24 5.50
N PRO A 165 -5.51 1.47 5.81
CA PRO A 165 -4.62 2.24 4.95
C PRO A 165 -3.18 1.76 5.06
N VAL A 166 -2.39 1.92 3.97
CA VAL A 166 -0.95 1.66 3.91
C VAL A 166 -0.21 2.94 3.55
N GLY A 167 0.64 3.44 4.43
CA GLY A 167 1.55 4.54 4.10
C GLY A 167 2.72 4.07 3.26
N LYS A 168 3.03 4.76 2.15
CA LYS A 168 4.07 4.33 1.22
C LYS A 168 4.82 5.48 0.56
N HIS A 169 6.05 5.29 0.16
CA HIS A 169 6.94 4.11 0.23
C HIS A 169 8.09 4.43 1.19
N ALA A 170 8.06 3.85 2.38
CA ALA A 170 8.99 4.17 3.47
C ALA A 170 10.45 3.82 3.12
N PRO A 171 11.42 4.68 3.46
CA PRO A 171 11.33 5.96 4.18
C PRO A 171 11.13 7.19 3.30
N GLY A 172 10.79 7.03 2.02
CA GLY A 172 10.52 8.06 1.02
C GLY A 172 11.03 7.67 -0.36
N HIS A 173 10.19 7.81 -1.40
CA HIS A 173 10.53 7.51 -2.79
C HIS A 173 10.66 8.79 -3.65
N GLY A 174 10.31 9.95 -3.09
CA GLY A 174 10.14 11.18 -3.86
C GLY A 174 11.38 11.71 -4.56
N ARG A 175 12.60 11.36 -4.10
CA ARG A 175 13.87 11.78 -4.72
C ARG A 175 14.40 10.85 -5.81
N ALA A 176 13.72 9.73 -6.10
CA ALA A 176 14.17 8.80 -7.13
C ALA A 176 14.16 9.47 -8.50
N ARG A 177 15.27 9.35 -9.24
CA ARG A 177 15.43 9.88 -10.60
C ARG A 177 15.17 8.85 -11.69
N VAL A 178 14.94 7.60 -11.30
CA VAL A 178 14.60 6.49 -12.18
C VAL A 178 13.39 5.76 -11.63
N ASP A 179 12.65 5.09 -12.53
CA ASP A 179 11.49 4.31 -12.16
C ASP A 179 11.92 2.98 -11.54
N SER A 180 11.52 2.72 -10.30
CA SER A 180 11.78 1.46 -9.60
C SER A 180 11.11 0.24 -10.25
N HIS A 181 10.13 0.43 -11.12
CA HIS A 181 9.62 -0.65 -11.96
C HIS A 181 10.61 -1.10 -13.05
N LEU A 182 11.60 -0.26 -13.39
CA LEU A 182 12.55 -0.51 -14.48
C LEU A 182 13.98 -0.76 -14.01
N SER A 183 14.42 -0.11 -12.93
CA SER A 183 15.77 -0.22 -12.40
C SER A 183 15.83 0.20 -10.93
N LEU A 184 16.88 -0.24 -10.20
CA LEU A 184 17.05 0.11 -8.79
C LEU A 184 17.48 1.58 -8.63
N PRO A 185 16.64 2.46 -8.05
CA PRO A 185 17.06 3.83 -7.77
C PRO A 185 18.11 3.86 -6.66
N ARG A 186 19.08 4.77 -6.85
CA ARG A 186 20.05 5.13 -5.83
C ARG A 186 19.96 6.62 -5.55
N VAL A 187 19.74 7.01 -4.32
CA VAL A 187 19.53 8.39 -3.90
C VAL A 187 20.70 8.84 -3.05
N GLU A 188 21.59 9.61 -3.66
CA GLU A 188 22.79 10.16 -3.00
C GLU A 188 22.40 11.41 -2.20
N THR A 189 22.02 11.21 -0.95
CA THR A 189 21.79 12.28 0.03
C THR A 189 22.16 11.83 1.43
N ASN A 190 22.73 12.73 2.21
CA ASN A 190 23.01 12.53 3.63
C ASN A 190 21.91 13.07 4.53
N ASP A 191 21.00 13.88 3.98
CA ASP A 191 19.85 14.44 4.71
C ASP A 191 18.55 13.85 4.17
N LEU A 192 17.99 12.95 4.96
CA LEU A 192 16.69 12.30 4.74
C LEU A 192 15.61 12.82 5.70
N ALA A 193 15.89 13.88 6.46
CA ALA A 193 14.95 14.36 7.49
C ALA A 193 13.59 14.75 6.89
N ALA A 194 13.59 15.42 5.74
CA ALA A 194 12.35 15.80 5.05
C ALA A 194 11.59 14.58 4.53
N ASP A 195 12.29 13.59 3.95
CA ASP A 195 11.69 12.36 3.41
C ASP A 195 11.07 11.50 4.51
N ILE A 196 11.77 11.36 5.65
CA ILE A 196 11.34 10.55 6.80
C ILE A 196 10.17 11.21 7.56
N ARG A 197 10.09 12.54 7.58
CA ARG A 197 9.16 13.29 8.42
C ARG A 197 7.68 12.93 8.20
N PRO A 198 7.15 12.78 6.97
CA PRO A 198 5.76 12.35 6.77
C PRO A 198 5.45 11.00 7.39
N PHE A 199 6.40 10.06 7.32
CA PHE A 199 6.27 8.72 7.89
C PHE A 199 6.32 8.76 9.41
N ALA A 200 7.25 9.52 10.01
CA ALA A 200 7.37 9.67 11.46
C ALA A 200 6.09 10.29 12.07
N LEU A 201 5.54 11.32 11.42
CA LEU A 201 4.28 11.96 11.83
C LEU A 201 3.04 11.07 11.62
N ASN A 202 3.16 9.95 10.90
CA ASN A 202 2.12 8.96 10.64
C ASN A 202 2.55 7.55 11.08
N SER A 203 3.44 7.44 12.06
CA SER A 203 3.97 6.15 12.55
C SER A 203 2.92 5.24 13.21
N ASP A 204 1.74 5.77 13.49
CA ASP A 204 0.57 5.07 14.03
C ASP A 204 -0.34 4.45 12.95
N LEU A 205 0.00 4.57 11.67
CA LEU A 205 -0.71 3.86 10.61
C LEU A 205 -0.64 2.34 10.82
N PRO A 206 -1.70 1.60 10.45
CA PRO A 206 -1.73 0.15 10.64
C PRO A 206 -0.71 -0.59 9.77
N TRP A 207 -0.40 -0.03 8.58
CA TRP A 207 0.54 -0.60 7.61
C TRP A 207 1.48 0.47 7.06
N MET A 208 2.71 0.06 6.76
CA MET A 208 3.64 0.77 5.89
C MET A 208 4.22 -0.18 4.84
N MET A 209 4.52 0.37 3.66
CA MET A 209 5.18 -0.33 2.56
C MET A 209 6.59 0.24 2.38
N THR A 210 7.60 -0.63 2.20
CA THR A 210 9.00 -0.23 1.99
C THR A 210 9.23 0.24 0.56
N ALA A 211 10.24 1.10 0.37
CA ALA A 211 10.72 1.50 -0.96
C ALA A 211 11.85 0.58 -1.47
N HIS A 212 11.82 0.26 -2.76
CA HIS A 212 12.97 -0.38 -3.45
C HIS A 212 13.99 0.67 -3.88
N ILE A 213 14.70 1.24 -2.91
CA ILE A 213 15.69 2.30 -3.11
C ILE A 213 16.92 2.03 -2.25
N VAL A 214 18.11 2.26 -2.81
CA VAL A 214 19.36 2.34 -2.05
C VAL A 214 19.56 3.78 -1.60
N PHE A 215 19.62 3.99 -0.28
CA PHE A 215 20.09 5.21 0.35
C PHE A 215 21.44 4.92 1.01
N PRO A 216 22.59 5.36 0.45
CA PRO A 216 23.90 5.06 1.03
C PRO A 216 24.06 5.51 2.48
N ALA A 217 23.38 6.59 2.88
CA ALA A 217 23.34 7.05 4.26
C ALA A 217 22.70 6.03 5.23
N LEU A 218 21.83 5.15 4.76
CA LEU A 218 21.18 4.11 5.55
C LEU A 218 21.87 2.76 5.38
N ASP A 219 22.07 2.35 4.13
CA ASP A 219 22.78 1.15 3.74
C ASP A 219 23.45 1.40 2.37
N PRO A 220 24.79 1.29 2.27
CA PRO A 220 25.50 1.60 1.02
C PRO A 220 25.31 0.54 -0.07
N ILE A 221 24.78 -0.64 0.27
CA ILE A 221 24.72 -1.80 -0.63
C ILE A 221 23.28 -2.22 -0.90
N LEU A 222 22.49 -2.43 0.14
CA LEU A 222 21.16 -3.03 0.03
C LEU A 222 20.08 -1.97 -0.10
N PRO A 223 19.06 -2.21 -0.96
CA PRO A 223 17.85 -1.39 -0.96
C PRO A 223 17.12 -1.55 0.38
N VAL A 224 16.36 -0.53 0.77
CA VAL A 224 15.66 -0.49 2.07
C VAL A 224 14.89 -1.78 2.34
N THR A 225 14.16 -2.30 1.35
CA THR A 225 13.36 -3.52 1.46
C THR A 225 14.17 -4.75 1.91
N LEU A 226 15.45 -4.82 1.56
CA LEU A 226 16.32 -5.97 1.86
C LEU A 226 17.37 -5.67 2.95
N SER A 227 17.36 -4.44 3.52
CA SER A 227 18.34 -3.98 4.50
C SER A 227 17.83 -4.09 5.94
N PRO A 228 18.37 -5.03 6.75
CA PRO A 228 18.07 -5.07 8.19
C PRO A 228 18.45 -3.76 8.90
N ARG A 229 19.54 -3.09 8.44
CA ARG A 229 20.00 -1.82 8.98
C ARG A 229 19.01 -0.70 8.70
N ALA A 230 18.51 -0.56 7.47
CA ALA A 230 17.55 0.47 7.12
C ALA A 230 16.17 0.21 7.79
N ILE A 231 15.70 -1.03 7.79
CA ILE A 231 14.43 -1.38 8.43
C ILE A 231 14.53 -1.20 9.95
N GLY A 232 15.53 -1.79 10.60
CA GLY A 232 15.69 -1.72 12.06
C GLY A 232 16.00 -0.31 12.54
N GLY A 233 17.00 0.36 11.94
CA GLY A 233 17.46 1.68 12.37
C GLY A 233 16.52 2.81 11.98
N THR A 234 16.02 2.81 10.74
CA THR A 234 15.21 3.93 10.26
C THR A 234 13.72 3.67 10.41
N ILE A 235 13.16 2.58 9.85
CA ILE A 235 11.71 2.39 9.87
C ILE A 235 11.22 2.05 11.28
N ARG A 236 11.83 1.06 11.94
CA ARG A 236 11.43 0.65 13.30
C ARG A 236 11.97 1.60 14.38
N GLY A 237 13.21 2.11 14.20
CA GLY A 237 13.87 3.00 15.15
C GLY A 237 13.46 4.46 15.00
N HIS A 238 13.94 5.17 13.98
CA HIS A 238 13.77 6.63 13.83
C HIS A 238 12.32 7.03 13.55
N ILE A 239 11.64 6.37 12.59
CA ILE A 239 10.20 6.57 12.32
C ILE A 239 9.36 6.08 13.49
N GLY A 240 9.83 5.06 14.21
CA GLY A 240 9.12 4.46 15.34
C GLY A 240 7.92 3.60 14.93
N PHE A 241 7.89 3.12 13.68
CA PHE A 241 6.75 2.37 13.14
C PHE A 241 6.60 1.00 13.82
N LYS A 242 5.41 0.72 14.34
CA LYS A 242 5.08 -0.53 15.07
C LYS A 242 4.04 -1.41 14.36
N GLY A 243 3.44 -0.92 13.28
CA GLY A 243 2.43 -1.65 12.51
C GLY A 243 3.03 -2.71 11.57
N VAL A 244 2.21 -3.24 10.68
CA VAL A 244 2.59 -4.24 9.68
C VAL A 244 3.47 -3.60 8.62
N LEU A 245 4.68 -4.12 8.43
CA LEU A 245 5.60 -3.69 7.37
C LEU A 245 5.53 -4.68 6.21
N VAL A 246 5.06 -4.19 5.07
CA VAL A 246 4.99 -4.95 3.82
C VAL A 246 6.04 -4.42 2.84
N THR A 247 6.59 -5.28 2.00
CA THR A 247 7.48 -4.83 0.91
C THR A 247 6.67 -4.10 -0.16
N ASP A 248 7.31 -3.29 -1.01
CA ASP A 248 6.79 -3.03 -2.35
C ASP A 248 6.85 -4.31 -3.19
N ASP A 249 6.31 -4.30 -4.41
CA ASP A 249 6.20 -5.48 -5.26
C ASP A 249 7.57 -6.06 -5.62
N LEU A 250 7.85 -7.27 -5.15
CA LEU A 250 9.09 -7.99 -5.43
C LEU A 250 9.22 -8.47 -6.89
N ALA A 251 8.18 -8.31 -7.72
CA ALA A 251 8.26 -8.53 -9.17
C ALA A 251 8.84 -7.32 -9.93
N MET A 252 9.05 -6.17 -9.26
CA MET A 252 9.64 -4.99 -9.88
C MET A 252 11.10 -5.22 -10.24
N LYS A 253 11.53 -4.69 -11.40
CA LYS A 253 12.91 -4.86 -11.92
C LYS A 253 13.97 -4.08 -11.13
N ALA A 254 13.58 -3.32 -10.11
CA ALA A 254 14.53 -2.72 -9.17
C ALA A 254 15.33 -3.76 -8.38
N LEU A 255 14.81 -4.97 -8.22
CA LEU A 255 15.47 -6.01 -7.44
C LEU A 255 15.96 -7.13 -8.37
N ASP A 256 17.26 -7.41 -8.30
CA ASP A 256 17.87 -8.55 -8.99
C ASP A 256 17.77 -9.80 -8.12
N GLY A 257 17.31 -10.91 -8.70
CA GLY A 257 17.24 -12.19 -8.03
C GLY A 257 15.93 -12.93 -8.27
N ARG A 258 15.86 -14.17 -7.78
CA ARG A 258 14.63 -14.95 -7.84
C ARG A 258 13.62 -14.41 -6.83
N PRO A 259 12.35 -14.23 -7.20
CA PRO A 259 11.33 -13.69 -6.29
C PRO A 259 11.23 -14.40 -4.93
N ALA A 260 11.43 -15.71 -4.93
CA ALA A 260 11.41 -16.51 -3.71
C ALA A 260 12.56 -16.18 -2.75
N ASP A 261 13.77 -15.94 -3.28
CA ASP A 261 14.93 -15.54 -2.49
C ASP A 261 14.77 -14.12 -1.95
N LEU A 262 14.28 -13.20 -2.80
CA LEU A 262 13.97 -11.82 -2.41
C LEU A 262 12.92 -11.76 -1.30
N ALA A 263 11.86 -12.56 -1.40
CA ALA A 263 10.84 -12.65 -0.37
C ALA A 263 11.41 -13.13 0.96
N GLN A 264 12.25 -14.18 0.94
CA GLN A 264 12.91 -14.68 2.14
C GLN A 264 13.86 -13.64 2.75
N GLN A 265 14.65 -12.95 1.92
CA GLN A 265 15.56 -11.89 2.38
C GLN A 265 14.81 -10.72 2.99
N ALA A 266 13.70 -10.26 2.38
CA ALA A 266 12.90 -9.17 2.90
C ALA A 266 12.30 -9.49 4.28
N ILE A 267 11.80 -10.72 4.47
CA ILE A 267 11.30 -11.16 5.78
C ILE A 267 12.45 -11.24 6.80
N ALA A 268 13.61 -11.78 6.42
CA ALA A 268 14.79 -11.81 7.28
C ALA A 268 15.31 -10.40 7.61
N ALA A 269 15.14 -9.43 6.71
CA ALA A 269 15.49 -8.04 6.95
C ALA A 269 14.53 -7.31 7.92
N GLY A 270 13.35 -7.86 8.21
CA GLY A 270 12.42 -7.31 9.20
C GLY A 270 11.06 -6.87 8.66
N CYS A 271 10.75 -7.14 7.37
CA CYS A 271 9.38 -7.05 6.87
C CYS A 271 8.50 -8.13 7.49
N ASP A 272 7.24 -7.84 7.73
CA ASP A 272 6.26 -8.82 8.21
C ASP A 272 5.66 -9.63 7.05
N ILE A 273 5.53 -9.00 5.89
CA ILE A 273 4.87 -9.54 4.70
C ILE A 273 5.70 -9.20 3.46
N ALA A 274 5.94 -10.19 2.63
CA ALA A 274 6.46 -10.03 1.27
C ALA A 274 5.30 -9.85 0.29
N LEU A 275 5.36 -8.84 -0.59
CA LEU A 275 4.37 -8.59 -1.62
C LEU A 275 4.90 -9.06 -2.97
N TYR A 276 4.16 -9.94 -3.67
CA TYR A 276 4.54 -10.43 -4.98
C TYR A 276 3.34 -10.40 -5.94
N CYS A 277 3.37 -9.52 -6.94
CA CYS A 277 2.19 -9.11 -7.69
C CYS A 277 2.06 -9.71 -9.10
N SER A 278 3.00 -10.53 -9.58
CA SER A 278 3.02 -10.95 -10.99
C SER A 278 1.75 -11.69 -11.44
N GLY A 279 1.18 -12.54 -10.59
CA GLY A 279 0.07 -13.44 -10.94
C GLY A 279 0.50 -14.64 -11.77
N GLU A 280 1.79 -14.85 -11.97
CA GLU A 280 2.31 -16.05 -12.63
C GLU A 280 2.39 -17.21 -11.63
N LEU A 281 1.81 -18.37 -11.98
CA LEU A 281 1.66 -19.48 -11.05
C LEU A 281 3.01 -20.02 -10.53
N ALA A 282 3.95 -20.32 -11.42
CA ALA A 282 5.21 -20.97 -11.03
C ALA A 282 6.09 -20.11 -10.12
N PRO A 283 6.36 -18.81 -10.39
CA PRO A 283 7.07 -17.95 -9.45
C PRO A 283 6.29 -17.74 -8.15
N THR A 284 4.96 -17.62 -8.19
CA THR A 284 4.11 -17.48 -6.99
C THR A 284 4.23 -18.74 -6.10
N GLU A 285 4.22 -19.94 -6.71
CA GLU A 285 4.45 -21.19 -5.98
C GLU A 285 5.83 -21.20 -5.33
N ALA A 286 6.89 -20.80 -6.05
CA ALA A 286 8.24 -20.73 -5.50
C ALA A 286 8.31 -19.79 -4.28
N VAL A 287 7.69 -18.60 -4.36
CA VAL A 287 7.59 -17.65 -3.24
C VAL A 287 6.87 -18.30 -2.05
N LEU A 288 5.68 -18.88 -2.27
CA LEU A 288 4.88 -19.46 -1.19
C LEU A 288 5.53 -20.71 -0.54
N ARG A 289 6.29 -21.48 -1.29
CA ARG A 289 7.05 -22.61 -0.74
C ARG A 289 8.19 -22.12 0.15
N GLN A 290 8.94 -21.12 -0.28
CA GLN A 290 10.19 -20.70 0.37
C GLN A 290 9.97 -19.69 1.51
N VAL A 291 9.03 -18.76 1.38
CA VAL A 291 8.78 -17.76 2.42
C VAL A 291 8.34 -18.43 3.73
N PRO A 292 8.80 -17.98 4.91
CA PRO A 292 8.39 -18.58 6.18
C PRO A 292 6.90 -18.33 6.47
N VAL A 293 6.39 -18.96 7.50
CA VAL A 293 5.10 -18.58 8.09
C VAL A 293 5.21 -17.20 8.74
N VAL A 294 4.10 -16.49 8.81
CA VAL A 294 4.04 -15.20 9.52
C VAL A 294 4.52 -15.39 10.95
N SER A 295 5.45 -14.55 11.39
CA SER A 295 6.00 -14.61 12.76
C SER A 295 4.91 -14.29 13.81
N PRO A 296 5.08 -14.70 15.06
CA PRO A 296 4.13 -14.34 16.14
C PRO A 296 3.92 -12.83 16.24
N ALA A 297 4.98 -12.02 16.16
CA ALA A 297 4.90 -10.57 16.18
C ALA A 297 4.17 -10.01 14.94
N GLY A 298 4.41 -10.56 13.75
CA GLY A 298 3.69 -10.21 12.52
C GLY A 298 2.20 -10.55 12.62
N ALA A 299 1.87 -11.71 13.17
CA ALA A 299 0.48 -12.13 13.39
C ALA A 299 -0.26 -11.20 14.37
N GLU A 300 0.40 -10.75 15.43
CA GLU A 300 -0.14 -9.78 16.39
C GLU A 300 -0.38 -8.42 15.72
N ARG A 301 0.58 -7.93 14.89
CA ARG A 301 0.41 -6.67 14.13
C ARG A 301 -0.76 -6.76 13.16
N LEU A 302 -0.91 -7.87 12.42
CA LEU A 302 -2.04 -8.11 11.52
C LEU A 302 -3.38 -8.12 12.27
N ALA A 303 -3.43 -8.77 13.43
CA ALA A 303 -4.63 -8.81 14.27
C ALA A 303 -4.98 -7.41 14.82
N THR A 304 -3.97 -6.65 15.27
CA THR A 304 -4.12 -5.28 15.78
C THR A 304 -4.61 -4.34 14.68
N ALA A 305 -4.05 -4.42 13.47
CA ALA A 305 -4.45 -3.62 12.31
C ALA A 305 -5.91 -3.88 11.95
N ARG A 306 -6.32 -5.16 11.87
CA ARG A 306 -7.69 -5.58 11.60
C ARG A 306 -8.67 -5.10 12.68
N ALA A 307 -8.35 -5.30 13.94
CA ALA A 307 -9.18 -4.84 15.06
C ALA A 307 -9.30 -3.32 15.10
N GLY A 308 -8.22 -2.61 14.76
CA GLY A 308 -8.20 -1.15 14.61
C GLY A 308 -9.15 -0.65 13.53
N ALA A 309 -9.16 -1.30 12.35
CA ALA A 309 -10.07 -0.95 11.26
C ALA A 309 -11.54 -1.18 11.65
N ALA A 310 -11.84 -2.31 12.30
CA ALA A 310 -13.18 -2.59 12.79
C ALA A 310 -13.69 -1.53 13.79
N ARG A 311 -12.83 -1.09 14.72
CA ARG A 311 -13.18 -0.03 15.70
C ARG A 311 -13.37 1.35 15.08
N ARG A 312 -12.67 1.66 13.98
CA ARG A 312 -12.76 2.97 13.30
C ARG A 312 -13.94 3.07 12.35
N ARG A 313 -14.56 1.93 12.01
CA ARG A 313 -15.68 1.89 11.06
C ARG A 313 -16.87 2.70 11.56
N LEU A 314 -17.31 3.63 10.71
CA LEU A 314 -18.47 4.48 10.93
C LEU A 314 -19.61 4.06 10.00
N SER A 315 -20.83 4.35 10.42
CA SER A 315 -21.99 4.33 9.51
C SER A 315 -21.94 5.59 8.65
N MET A 316 -21.69 5.44 7.36
CA MET A 316 -21.54 6.56 6.43
C MET A 316 -22.48 6.37 5.24
N ASN A 317 -22.99 7.48 4.69
CA ASN A 317 -23.71 7.49 3.42
C ASN A 317 -22.77 8.02 2.33
N PRO A 318 -22.25 7.17 1.44
CA PRO A 318 -21.31 7.59 0.40
C PRO A 318 -21.86 8.64 -0.56
N ALA A 319 -23.20 8.64 -0.83
CA ALA A 319 -23.80 9.66 -1.69
C ALA A 319 -23.75 11.06 -1.06
N LEU A 320 -24.00 11.17 0.25
CA LEU A 320 -23.88 12.45 0.96
C LEU A 320 -22.42 12.92 1.03
N LEU A 321 -21.47 12.01 1.26
CA LEU A 321 -20.06 12.35 1.28
C LEU A 321 -19.57 12.81 -0.10
N ALA A 322 -20.04 12.19 -1.19
CA ALA A 322 -19.73 12.60 -2.55
C ALA A 322 -20.29 14.00 -2.86
N ALA A 323 -21.54 14.26 -2.50
CA ALA A 323 -22.16 15.58 -2.67
C ALA A 323 -21.43 16.68 -1.86
N GLU A 324 -21.03 16.37 -0.62
CA GLU A 324 -20.23 17.30 0.19
C GLU A 324 -18.87 17.59 -0.46
N ARG A 325 -18.17 16.55 -0.97
CA ARG A 325 -16.88 16.71 -1.64
C ARG A 325 -17.00 17.60 -2.88
N GLU A 326 -18.02 17.36 -3.71
CA GLU A 326 -18.30 18.16 -4.91
C GLU A 326 -18.64 19.63 -4.54
N TRP A 327 -19.48 19.84 -3.52
CA TRP A 327 -19.80 21.18 -3.04
C TRP A 327 -18.55 21.95 -2.54
N LEU A 328 -17.56 21.26 -1.97
CA LEU A 328 -16.28 21.85 -1.54
C LEU A 328 -15.30 22.08 -2.70
N GLY A 329 -15.61 21.66 -3.93
CA GLY A 329 -14.84 21.93 -5.15
C GLY A 329 -13.80 20.85 -5.52
N ALA A 330 -14.06 19.60 -5.18
CA ALA A 330 -13.17 18.45 -5.51
C ALA A 330 -13.89 17.29 -6.19
#